data_03febe8d7990dba01c243b401142d1bb
#
_entry.id   03febe8d7990dba01c243b401142d1bb
#
_cell.length_a   1.000
_cell.length_b   1.000
_cell.length_c   1.000
_cell.angle_alpha   90.00
_cell.angle_beta   90.00
_cell.angle_gamma   90.00
#
_symmetry.space_group_name_H-M   'P 1'
#
loop_
_entity.id
_entity.type
_entity.pdbx_description
1 polymer ?
#
loop_
_entity_poly.entity_id
_entity_poly.type
_entity_poly.pdbx_seq_one_letter_code
_entity_poly.pdbx_strand_id
1 'polypeptide(L)'
;MEKSLSIGFSQVTKSKEVRSFLKSAQNASDQQIQSLSKILKGDNLPVPMSWESEVTISQDSPFSDKLMLYHIGFLLQSSQSYHGAGLASAMRIDLVTVYEKIILKNLMITKEWFNLMTKNKWLEQPPLAPDRKRIAKDK
;
A
#
# COMPACT_ATOMS: atom_id res chain seq x y z
N MET A 1 -8.84 6.87 -1.78
CA MET A 1 -7.79 7.48 -2.63
C MET A 1 -6.82 6.44 -3.20
N GLU A 2 -6.13 5.64 -2.39
CA GLU A 2 -5.19 4.61 -2.88
C GLU A 2 -5.81 3.65 -3.91
N LYS A 3 -7.01 3.13 -3.65
CA LYS A 3 -7.73 2.25 -4.59
C LYS A 3 -7.94 2.91 -5.94
N SER A 4 -8.45 4.14 -5.99
CA SER A 4 -8.72 4.87 -7.25
C SER A 4 -7.44 5.16 -8.02
N LEU A 5 -6.35 5.55 -7.35
CA LEU A 5 -5.05 5.75 -7.97
C LEU A 5 -4.46 4.44 -8.49
N SER A 6 -4.59 3.34 -7.74
CA SER A 6 -4.14 2.00 -8.19
C SER A 6 -4.89 1.55 -9.44
N ILE A 7 -6.19 1.83 -9.55
CA ILE A 7 -6.98 1.57 -10.76
C ILE A 7 -6.42 2.39 -11.93
N GLY A 8 -6.34 3.72 -11.80
CA GLY A 8 -5.86 4.61 -12.86
C GLY A 8 -4.43 4.29 -13.30
N PHE A 9 -3.52 4.09 -12.36
CA PHE A 9 -2.13 3.73 -12.67
C PHE A 9 -2.01 2.36 -13.32
N SER A 10 -2.84 1.38 -12.95
CA SER A 10 -2.83 0.06 -13.58
C SER A 10 -3.27 0.10 -15.06
N GLN A 11 -4.10 1.08 -15.45
CA GLN A 11 -4.54 1.27 -16.83
C GLN A 11 -3.40 1.77 -17.72
N VAL A 12 -2.57 2.68 -17.19
CA VAL A 12 -1.60 3.46 -17.98
C VAL A 12 -0.16 2.95 -17.85
N THR A 13 0.16 2.11 -16.85
CA THR A 13 1.52 1.55 -16.69
C THR A 13 1.94 0.68 -17.87
N LYS A 14 3.19 0.80 -18.28
CA LYS A 14 3.81 0.00 -19.34
C LYS A 14 4.32 -1.34 -18.84
N SER A 15 4.77 -1.40 -17.58
CA SER A 15 5.32 -2.61 -16.97
C SER A 15 4.22 -3.58 -16.52
N LYS A 16 4.32 -4.84 -16.97
CA LYS A 16 3.41 -5.91 -16.53
C LYS A 16 3.54 -6.19 -15.02
N GLU A 17 4.76 -6.11 -14.48
CA GLU A 17 5.02 -6.35 -13.05
C GLU A 17 4.41 -5.24 -12.20
N VAL A 18 4.61 -3.97 -12.61
CA VAL A 18 3.99 -2.81 -11.95
C VAL A 18 2.47 -2.92 -11.98
N ARG A 19 1.90 -3.30 -13.12
CA ARG A 19 0.46 -3.51 -13.25
C ARG A 19 -0.06 -4.60 -12.32
N SER A 20 0.66 -5.71 -12.20
CA SER A 20 0.30 -6.80 -11.29
C SER A 20 0.30 -6.33 -9.83
N PHE A 21 1.33 -5.60 -9.43
CA PHE A 21 1.43 -5.02 -8.10
C PHE A 21 0.28 -4.04 -7.82
N LEU A 22 -0.01 -3.12 -8.77
CA LEU A 22 -1.09 -2.14 -8.61
C LEU A 22 -2.46 -2.81 -8.44
N LYS A 23 -2.70 -3.94 -9.13
CA LYS A 23 -3.91 -4.75 -8.92
C LYS A 23 -3.94 -5.41 -7.53
N SER A 24 -2.80 -5.88 -7.02
CA SER A 24 -2.70 -6.41 -5.66
C SER A 24 -3.00 -5.32 -4.62
N ALA A 25 -2.45 -4.12 -4.79
CA ALA A 25 -2.72 -2.97 -3.93
C ALA A 25 -4.21 -2.55 -3.98
N GLN A 26 -4.80 -2.48 -5.19
CA GLN A 26 -6.23 -2.22 -5.38
C GLN A 26 -7.10 -3.22 -4.61
N ASN A 27 -6.82 -4.52 -4.74
CA ASN A 27 -7.58 -5.58 -4.06
C ASN A 27 -7.44 -5.49 -2.53
N ALA A 28 -6.24 -5.16 -2.04
CA ALA A 28 -6.02 -4.97 -0.61
C ALA A 28 -6.82 -3.78 -0.07
N SER A 29 -6.78 -2.64 -0.77
CA SER A 29 -7.57 -1.45 -0.42
C SER A 29 -9.07 -1.73 -0.44
N ASP A 30 -9.56 -2.49 -1.41
CA ASP A 30 -10.97 -2.89 -1.49
C ASP A 30 -11.40 -3.72 -0.28
N GLN A 31 -10.62 -4.72 0.09
CA GLN A 31 -10.87 -5.55 1.28
C GLN A 31 -10.89 -4.72 2.58
N GLN A 32 -10.00 -3.72 2.70
CA GLN A 32 -9.97 -2.81 3.85
C GLN A 32 -11.24 -1.96 3.91
N ILE A 33 -11.62 -1.34 2.79
CA ILE A 33 -12.85 -0.54 2.68
C ILE A 33 -14.05 -1.38 3.06
N GLN A 34 -14.18 -2.60 2.52
CA GLN A 34 -15.29 -3.49 2.83
C GLN A 34 -15.35 -3.87 4.31
N SER A 35 -14.19 -4.19 4.91
CA SER A 35 -14.11 -4.59 6.32
C SER A 35 -14.54 -3.46 7.27
N LEU A 36 -14.03 -2.25 7.05
CA LEU A 36 -14.39 -1.08 7.87
C LEU A 36 -15.84 -0.62 7.59
N SER A 37 -16.26 -0.64 6.33
CA SER A 37 -17.65 -0.29 5.95
C SER A 37 -18.67 -1.23 6.59
N LYS A 38 -18.34 -2.51 6.75
CA LYS A 38 -19.21 -3.49 7.42
C LYS A 38 -19.45 -3.11 8.87
N ILE A 39 -18.40 -2.66 9.58
CA ILE A 39 -18.54 -2.24 10.99
C ILE A 39 -19.38 -0.95 11.06
N LEU A 40 -19.06 0.06 10.24
CA LEU A 40 -19.83 1.30 10.23
C LEU A 40 -21.32 1.06 9.96
N LYS A 41 -21.64 0.22 8.97
CA LYS A 41 -23.03 -0.15 8.68
C LYS A 41 -23.70 -0.89 9.83
N GLY A 42 -22.97 -1.80 10.49
CA GLY A 42 -23.46 -2.52 11.68
C GLY A 42 -23.81 -1.61 12.83
N ASP A 43 -23.11 -0.50 12.96
CA ASP A 43 -23.33 0.53 13.98
C ASP A 43 -24.27 1.67 13.49
N ASN A 44 -24.93 1.51 12.33
CA ASN A 44 -25.80 2.52 11.70
C ASN A 44 -25.09 3.87 11.43
N LEU A 45 -23.77 3.80 11.14
CA LEU A 45 -22.96 4.99 10.82
C LEU A 45 -22.83 5.14 9.29
N PRO A 46 -22.70 6.39 8.79
CA PRO A 46 -22.48 6.63 7.37
C PRO A 46 -21.15 6.06 6.90
N VAL A 47 -21.16 5.51 5.69
CA VAL A 47 -19.95 4.97 5.03
C VAL A 47 -19.42 6.01 4.05
N PRO A 48 -18.09 6.28 4.05
CA PRO A 48 -17.49 7.17 3.07
C PRO A 48 -17.73 6.72 1.62
N MET A 49 -17.96 7.68 0.73
CA MET A 49 -18.08 7.39 -0.70
C MET A 49 -16.74 6.98 -1.30
N SER A 50 -16.80 6.11 -2.30
CA SER A 50 -15.65 5.75 -3.12
C SER A 50 -15.38 6.82 -4.20
N TRP A 51 -14.11 7.00 -4.56
CA TRP A 51 -13.65 7.89 -5.62
C TRP A 51 -13.37 7.15 -6.94
N GLU A 52 -13.89 5.94 -7.09
CA GLU A 52 -13.64 5.11 -8.26
C GLU A 52 -14.27 5.69 -9.53
N SER A 53 -15.40 6.37 -9.39
CA SER A 53 -16.08 7.07 -10.49
C SER A 53 -15.24 8.19 -11.11
N GLU A 54 -14.24 8.71 -10.39
CA GLU A 54 -13.36 9.77 -10.89
C GLU A 54 -12.22 9.24 -11.78
N VAL A 55 -12.06 7.92 -11.85
CA VAL A 55 -11.02 7.31 -12.70
C VAL A 55 -11.48 7.34 -14.15
N THR A 56 -10.75 8.08 -14.99
CA THR A 56 -11.04 8.20 -16.41
C THR A 56 -10.63 6.96 -17.20
N ILE A 57 -11.08 6.85 -18.45
CA ILE A 57 -10.71 5.76 -19.37
C ILE A 57 -9.39 6.04 -20.13
N SER A 58 -8.62 7.05 -19.73
CA SER A 58 -7.37 7.40 -20.39
C SER A 58 -6.37 6.26 -20.32
N GLN A 59 -5.63 6.03 -21.41
CA GLN A 59 -4.55 5.06 -21.50
C GLN A 59 -3.17 5.72 -21.56
N ASP A 60 -3.13 7.04 -21.58
CA ASP A 60 -1.90 7.84 -21.64
C ASP A 60 -1.44 8.18 -20.24
N SER A 61 -0.22 7.75 -19.88
CA SER A 61 0.37 8.07 -18.60
C SER A 61 1.16 9.36 -18.65
N PRO A 62 0.82 10.36 -17.82
CA PRO A 62 1.67 11.55 -17.64
C PRO A 62 2.87 11.26 -16.71
N PHE A 63 2.92 10.08 -16.09
CA PHE A 63 3.92 9.71 -15.08
C PHE A 63 4.71 8.48 -15.49
N SER A 64 5.97 8.40 -15.02
CA SER A 64 6.76 7.17 -15.12
C SER A 64 6.26 6.11 -14.14
N ASP A 65 6.48 4.82 -14.46
CA ASP A 65 6.15 3.71 -13.55
C ASP A 65 6.84 3.88 -12.17
N LYS A 66 8.07 4.41 -12.16
CA LYS A 66 8.79 4.75 -10.93
C LYS A 66 8.02 5.74 -10.06
N LEU A 67 7.55 6.84 -10.64
CA LEU A 67 6.84 7.90 -9.90
C LEU A 67 5.48 7.39 -9.39
N MET A 68 4.76 6.61 -10.21
CA MET A 68 3.50 5.99 -9.79
C MET A 68 3.69 5.07 -8.59
N LEU A 69 4.73 4.24 -8.60
CA LEU A 69 5.04 3.36 -7.47
C LEU A 69 5.51 4.11 -6.22
N TYR A 70 6.27 5.20 -6.37
CA TYR A 70 6.62 6.07 -5.22
C TYR A 70 5.36 6.63 -4.57
N HIS A 71 4.40 7.08 -5.38
CA HIS A 71 3.15 7.63 -4.88
C HIS A 71 2.34 6.58 -4.11
N ILE A 72 2.19 5.38 -4.68
CA ILE A 72 1.49 4.27 -3.99
C ILE A 72 2.24 3.86 -2.71
N GLY A 73 3.57 3.78 -2.74
CA GLY A 73 4.37 3.47 -1.54
C GLY A 73 4.17 4.49 -0.41
N PHE A 74 4.09 5.80 -0.75
CA PHE A 74 3.78 6.84 0.21
C PHE A 74 2.37 6.68 0.82
N LEU A 75 1.37 6.35 0.00
CA LEU A 75 0.01 6.10 0.47
C LEU A 75 -0.08 4.86 1.36
N LEU A 76 0.63 3.78 1.02
CA LEU A 76 0.73 2.58 1.86
C LEU A 76 1.30 2.91 3.25
N GLN A 77 2.38 3.69 3.31
CA GLN A 77 2.98 4.10 4.58
C GLN A 77 2.04 4.99 5.40
N SER A 78 1.39 5.96 4.75
CA SER A 78 0.40 6.83 5.40
C SER A 78 -0.79 6.04 5.93
N SER A 79 -1.33 5.11 5.13
CA SER A 79 -2.40 4.20 5.51
C SER A 79 -2.01 3.37 6.74
N GLN A 80 -0.78 2.84 6.76
CA GLN A 80 -0.26 2.07 7.88
C GLN A 80 -0.23 2.89 9.18
N SER A 81 0.20 4.15 9.11
CA SER A 81 0.22 5.06 10.25
C SER A 81 -1.19 5.33 10.79
N TYR A 82 -2.16 5.57 9.91
CA TYR A 82 -3.56 5.78 10.32
C TYR A 82 -4.19 4.52 10.93
N HIS A 83 -3.94 3.34 10.37
CA HIS A 83 -4.43 2.09 10.94
C HIS A 83 -3.78 1.76 12.28
N GLY A 84 -2.48 2.08 12.44
CA GLY A 84 -1.78 1.95 13.72
C GLY A 84 -2.36 2.85 14.80
N ALA A 85 -2.65 4.11 14.47
CA ALA A 85 -3.33 5.05 15.38
C ALA A 85 -4.74 4.58 15.73
N GLY A 86 -5.48 4.08 14.72
CA GLY A 86 -6.81 3.49 14.92
C GLY A 86 -6.78 2.29 15.86
N LEU A 87 -5.81 1.38 15.67
CA LEU A 87 -5.61 0.22 16.55
C LEU A 87 -5.30 0.65 17.99
N ALA A 88 -4.39 1.61 18.18
CA ALA A 88 -4.01 2.13 19.49
C ALA A 88 -5.17 2.79 20.25
N SER A 89 -6.15 3.32 19.52
CA SER A 89 -7.34 3.98 20.09
C SER A 89 -8.55 3.06 20.23
N ALA A 90 -8.48 1.85 19.66
CA ALA A 90 -9.61 0.91 19.64
C ALA A 90 -9.83 0.27 21.00
N MET A 91 -11.02 0.45 21.57
CA MET A 91 -11.46 -0.21 22.82
C MET A 91 -12.37 -1.42 22.57
N ARG A 92 -12.79 -1.64 21.32
CA ARG A 92 -13.66 -2.76 20.91
C ARG A 92 -12.81 -3.86 20.27
N ILE A 93 -12.98 -5.09 20.71
CA ILE A 93 -12.19 -6.24 20.23
C ILE A 93 -12.41 -6.55 18.74
N ASP A 94 -13.59 -6.30 18.20
CA ASP A 94 -13.89 -6.47 16.79
C ASP A 94 -13.11 -5.46 15.92
N LEU A 95 -12.98 -4.19 16.38
CA LEU A 95 -12.15 -3.19 15.74
C LEU A 95 -10.67 -3.55 15.80
N VAL A 96 -10.18 -3.96 16.98
CA VAL A 96 -8.79 -4.43 17.15
C VAL A 96 -8.47 -5.51 16.13
N THR A 97 -9.31 -6.55 16.06
CA THR A 97 -9.10 -7.68 15.13
C THR A 97 -9.09 -7.24 13.66
N VAL A 98 -9.94 -6.29 13.28
CA VAL A 98 -9.97 -5.77 11.91
C VAL A 98 -8.73 -4.95 11.60
N TYR A 99 -8.30 -4.06 12.49
CA TYR A 99 -7.08 -3.27 12.30
C TYR A 99 -5.82 -4.13 12.22
N GLU A 100 -5.69 -5.15 13.07
CA GLU A 100 -4.56 -6.10 13.00
C GLU A 100 -4.49 -6.80 11.63
N LYS A 101 -5.60 -7.30 11.12
CA LYS A 101 -5.66 -7.93 9.79
C LYS A 101 -5.29 -6.97 8.66
N ILE A 102 -5.77 -5.73 8.73
CA ILE A 102 -5.45 -4.69 7.76
C ILE A 102 -3.95 -4.37 7.80
N ILE A 103 -3.39 -4.18 8.99
CA ILE A 103 -1.97 -3.86 9.19
C ILE A 103 -1.09 -4.99 8.62
N LEU A 104 -1.37 -6.24 8.95
CA LEU A 104 -0.63 -7.39 8.43
C LEU A 104 -0.70 -7.47 6.89
N LYS A 105 -1.88 -7.25 6.32
CA LYS A 105 -2.05 -7.26 4.86
C LYS A 105 -1.27 -6.13 4.20
N ASN A 106 -1.30 -4.92 4.77
CA ASN A 106 -0.54 -3.78 4.27
C ASN A 106 0.98 -4.03 4.34
N LEU A 107 1.47 -4.67 5.39
CA LEU A 107 2.89 -5.04 5.48
C LEU A 107 3.30 -6.00 4.36
N MET A 108 2.44 -6.95 3.97
CA MET A 108 2.70 -7.84 2.83
C MET A 108 2.77 -7.06 1.52
N ILE A 109 1.82 -6.17 1.27
CA ILE A 109 1.82 -5.31 0.06
C ILE A 109 3.04 -4.37 0.05
N THR A 110 3.41 -3.79 1.20
CA THR A 110 4.61 -2.96 1.33
C THR A 110 5.88 -3.74 1.00
N LYS A 111 5.96 -5.02 1.42
CA LYS A 111 7.08 -5.90 1.06
C LYS A 111 7.13 -6.16 -0.46
N GLU A 112 6.00 -6.41 -1.10
CA GLU A 112 5.92 -6.57 -2.57
C GLU A 112 6.39 -5.28 -3.27
N TRP A 113 5.92 -4.13 -2.83
CA TRP A 113 6.35 -2.82 -3.29
C TRP A 113 7.86 -2.63 -3.18
N PHE A 114 8.42 -2.90 -2.00
CA PHE A 114 9.85 -2.78 -1.74
C PHE A 114 10.68 -3.66 -2.67
N ASN A 115 10.28 -4.93 -2.83
CA ASN A 115 10.95 -5.86 -3.71
C ASN A 115 10.93 -5.39 -5.17
N LEU A 116 9.78 -4.87 -5.64
CA LEU A 116 9.63 -4.36 -7.00
C LEU A 116 10.49 -3.11 -7.24
N MET A 117 10.52 -2.19 -6.28
CA MET A 117 11.34 -0.97 -6.33
C MET A 117 12.83 -1.30 -6.33
N THR A 118 13.26 -2.24 -5.50
CA THR A 118 14.66 -2.68 -5.41
C THR A 118 15.10 -3.41 -6.69
N LYS A 119 14.26 -4.33 -7.20
CA LYS A 119 14.52 -5.07 -8.43
C LYS A 119 14.75 -4.13 -9.62
N ASN A 120 13.96 -3.06 -9.71
CA ASN A 120 14.06 -2.08 -10.79
C ASN A 120 15.14 -1.00 -10.53
N LYS A 121 15.89 -1.08 -9.43
CA LYS A 121 16.87 -0.07 -9.01
C LYS A 121 16.28 1.34 -8.87
N TRP A 122 15.03 1.41 -8.43
CA TRP A 122 14.32 2.67 -8.20
C TRP A 122 14.47 3.19 -6.77
N LEU A 123 14.88 2.32 -5.82
CA LEU A 123 15.30 2.72 -4.49
C LEU A 123 16.82 2.78 -4.43
N GLU A 124 17.34 3.89 -3.94
CA GLU A 124 18.74 3.98 -3.56
C GLU A 124 18.93 3.19 -2.26
N GLN A 125 19.88 2.25 -2.26
CA GLN A 125 20.23 1.51 -1.07
C GLN A 125 21.01 2.43 -0.14
N PRO A 126 20.57 2.63 1.11
CA PRO A 126 21.38 3.34 2.10
C PRO A 126 22.75 2.69 2.26
N PRO A 127 23.80 3.43 2.63
CA PRO A 127 25.09 2.84 2.94
C PRO A 127 24.92 1.68 3.94
N LEU A 128 25.44 0.51 3.59
CA LEU A 128 25.39 -0.64 4.48
C LEU A 128 26.30 -0.39 5.67
N ALA A 129 25.89 -0.82 6.86
CA ALA A 129 26.76 -0.87 8.01
C ALA A 129 27.96 -1.77 7.72
N PRO A 130 29.17 -1.44 8.21
CA PRO A 130 30.34 -2.28 8.01
C PRO A 130 30.09 -3.70 8.51
N ASP A 131 30.44 -4.69 7.71
CA ASP A 131 30.38 -6.10 8.13
C ASP A 131 31.51 -6.39 9.12
N ARG A 132 31.18 -6.19 10.39
CA ARG A 132 32.15 -6.37 11.49
C ARG A 132 32.65 -7.81 11.60
N LYS A 133 31.87 -8.80 11.15
CA LYS A 133 32.30 -10.21 11.15
C LYS A 133 33.37 -10.44 10.08
N ARG A 134 33.24 -9.81 8.91
CA ARG A 134 34.28 -9.88 7.87
C ARG A 134 35.54 -9.16 8.32
N ILE A 135 35.40 -7.95 8.83
CA ILE A 135 36.56 -7.16 9.34
C ILE A 135 37.31 -7.91 10.46
N ALA A 136 36.61 -8.65 11.30
CA ALA A 136 37.25 -9.43 12.37
C ALA A 136 38.00 -10.70 11.87
N LYS A 137 37.66 -11.20 10.67
CA LYS A 137 38.30 -12.36 10.05
C LYS A 137 39.54 -11.96 9.21
N ASP A 138 39.63 -10.73 8.78
CA ASP A 138 40.73 -10.23 7.96
C ASP A 138 41.92 -9.74 8.80
N LYS A 139 42.02 -10.14 10.09
CA LYS A 139 43.16 -10.01 10.98
C LYS A 139 43.91 -11.35 11.06
#